data_6ce9ef404659b6432aefb1aa30155626
#
_entry.id   6ce9ef404659b6432aefb1aa30155626
#
_cell.length_a   1.000
_cell.length_b   1.000
_cell.length_c   1.000
_cell.angle_alpha   90.00
_cell.angle_beta   90.00
_cell.angle_gamma   90.00
#
_symmetry.space_group_name_H-M   'P 1'
#
loop_
_entity.id
_entity.type
_entity.pdbx_description
1 polymer ?
#
loop_
_entity_poly.entity_id
_entity_poly.type
_entity_poly.pdbx_seq_one_letter_code
_entity_poly.pdbx_strand_id
1 'polypeptide(L)'
;MADWTASAPPVDGTIGHAAPEVPETPDSGVAGVAGVAEDAAATEAAGGELAVARRAFARLLGEFRRTPVLVPFDEHDSLWTADLNGVRWICAFSDEEALARFALARGETRREWKYRRVLGARLLDVMVPTLPGPGGVALDAGSDDGMLFPPVRGIVPDAVAVDLGETGSGTGARDDRAGS
;
A
#
# COMPACT_ATOMS: atom_id res chain seq x y z
N MET A 1 -11.24 -19.08 -13.61
CA MET A 1 -12.08 -19.07 -12.40
C MET A 1 -11.17 -19.52 -11.27
N ALA A 2 -10.50 -18.61 -10.64
CA ALA A 2 -9.71 -18.87 -9.43
C ALA A 2 -10.42 -18.13 -8.30
N ASP A 3 -11.02 -18.95 -7.46
CA ASP A 3 -11.78 -18.56 -6.28
C ASP A 3 -10.81 -18.06 -5.22
N TRP A 4 -10.84 -16.79 -4.92
CA TRP A 4 -10.10 -16.19 -3.82
C TRP A 4 -10.98 -16.21 -2.57
N THR A 5 -11.13 -17.36 -1.95
CA THR A 5 -11.70 -17.51 -0.61
C THR A 5 -10.58 -17.83 0.38
N ALA A 6 -10.19 -16.83 1.15
CA ALA A 6 -9.31 -17.01 2.30
C ALA A 6 -10.03 -17.85 3.35
N SER A 7 -9.57 -19.09 3.55
CA SER A 7 -9.99 -19.96 4.64
C SER A 7 -8.98 -19.83 5.77
N ALA A 8 -9.40 -19.26 6.89
CA ALA A 8 -8.64 -19.27 8.12
C ALA A 8 -8.77 -20.64 8.82
N PRO A 9 -7.70 -21.19 9.41
CA PRO A 9 -7.79 -22.42 10.19
C PRO A 9 -8.38 -22.14 11.58
N PRO A 10 -9.11 -23.13 12.17
CA PRO A 10 -9.65 -23.02 13.51
C PRO A 10 -8.55 -23.16 14.56
N VAL A 11 -8.58 -22.29 15.55
CA VAL A 11 -7.81 -22.39 16.78
C VAL A 11 -8.56 -23.30 17.76
N ASP A 12 -8.03 -24.49 18.01
CA ASP A 12 -8.54 -25.39 19.06
C ASP A 12 -7.79 -25.07 20.36
N GLY A 13 -8.54 -24.64 21.36
CA GLY A 13 -8.04 -24.35 22.68
C GLY A 13 -8.03 -25.58 23.55
N THR A 14 -6.93 -25.84 24.19
CA THR A 14 -6.90 -26.73 25.37
C THR A 14 -6.09 -26.10 26.49
N ILE A 15 -6.82 -25.82 27.55
CA ILE A 15 -6.34 -25.25 28.81
C ILE A 15 -5.67 -26.39 29.61
N GLY A 16 -4.39 -26.25 29.89
CA GLY A 16 -3.64 -27.07 30.83
C GLY A 16 -3.14 -26.24 31.98
N HIS A 17 -3.82 -26.34 33.11
CA HIS A 17 -3.49 -25.69 34.37
C HIS A 17 -2.41 -26.50 35.09
N ALA A 18 -1.24 -25.94 35.29
CA ALA A 18 -0.28 -26.39 36.30
C ALA A 18 0.60 -25.23 36.73
N ALA A 19 0.47 -24.83 37.97
CA ALA A 19 1.40 -23.94 38.63
C ALA A 19 2.63 -24.73 39.08
N PRO A 20 3.81 -24.16 38.97
CA PRO A 20 4.94 -24.62 39.75
C PRO A 20 5.62 -23.53 40.54
N GLU A 21 6.08 -24.00 41.61
CA GLU A 21 7.16 -23.62 42.52
C GLU A 21 8.16 -22.59 42.03
N VAL A 22 8.43 -21.65 42.95
CA VAL A 22 9.49 -20.69 42.94
C VAL A 22 10.77 -21.37 43.47
N PRO A 23 11.88 -21.26 42.77
CA PRO A 23 13.18 -21.31 43.45
C PRO A 23 13.82 -19.92 43.52
N GLU A 24 14.40 -19.72 44.66
CA GLU A 24 15.11 -18.52 45.12
C GLU A 24 16.25 -18.10 44.22
N THR A 25 16.48 -16.77 44.23
CA THR A 25 17.65 -16.08 43.66
C THR A 25 18.98 -16.53 44.24
N PRO A 26 20.04 -16.42 43.44
CA PRO A 26 21.21 -15.70 43.92
C PRO A 26 21.64 -14.56 43.00
N ASP A 27 21.71 -13.42 43.60
CA ASP A 27 22.75 -12.41 43.59
C ASP A 27 23.60 -12.20 42.33
N SER A 28 23.53 -10.92 41.91
CA SER A 28 24.58 -10.09 41.32
C SER A 28 25.47 -10.66 40.20
N GLY A 29 25.33 -10.02 39.04
CA GLY A 29 26.41 -10.07 38.04
C GLY A 29 26.00 -9.37 36.76
N VAL A 30 26.24 -8.06 36.70
CA VAL A 30 26.60 -7.29 35.51
C VAL A 30 26.40 -8.00 34.14
N ALA A 31 25.22 -7.89 33.56
CA ALA A 31 24.95 -8.23 32.17
C ALA A 31 23.91 -7.25 31.58
N GLY A 32 24.16 -5.96 31.66
CA GLY A 32 23.23 -4.93 31.24
C GLY A 32 23.68 -4.05 30.09
N VAL A 33 24.82 -4.29 29.48
CA VAL A 33 25.39 -3.39 28.43
C VAL A 33 25.47 -4.02 27.05
N ALA A 34 25.36 -5.35 26.90
CA ALA A 34 25.44 -5.98 25.59
C ALA A 34 24.13 -5.88 24.80
N GLY A 35 22.97 -6.01 25.45
CA GLY A 35 21.67 -5.99 24.79
C GLY A 35 21.27 -4.63 24.19
N VAL A 36 21.69 -3.51 24.79
CA VAL A 36 21.41 -2.15 24.27
C VAL A 36 22.24 -1.79 23.05
N ALA A 37 23.41 -2.39 22.91
CA ALA A 37 24.28 -2.15 21.76
C ALA A 37 23.79 -2.92 20.50
N GLU A 38 23.28 -4.13 20.68
CA GLU A 38 22.69 -4.92 19.58
C GLU A 38 21.38 -4.31 19.09
N ASP A 39 20.53 -3.81 19.99
CA ASP A 39 19.28 -3.13 19.63
C ASP A 39 19.56 -1.80 18.90
N ALA A 40 20.56 -1.05 19.29
CA ALA A 40 20.96 0.18 18.62
C ALA A 40 21.51 -0.10 17.22
N ALA A 41 22.36 -1.12 17.05
CA ALA A 41 22.89 -1.51 15.76
C ALA A 41 21.81 -2.04 14.80
N ALA A 42 20.84 -2.80 15.31
CA ALA A 42 19.70 -3.27 14.53
C ALA A 42 18.80 -2.09 14.09
N THR A 43 18.59 -1.10 14.95
CA THR A 43 17.82 0.11 14.63
C THR A 43 18.52 0.98 13.59
N GLU A 44 19.85 1.13 13.67
CA GLU A 44 20.64 1.88 12.67
C GLU A 44 20.64 1.15 11.31
N ALA A 45 20.80 -0.18 11.30
CA ALA A 45 20.73 -0.98 10.08
C ALA A 45 19.35 -0.86 9.41
N ALA A 46 18.26 -1.01 10.17
CA ALA A 46 16.91 -0.83 9.67
C ALA A 46 16.65 0.60 9.15
N GLY A 47 17.20 1.61 9.83
CA GLY A 47 17.16 3.00 9.38
C GLY A 47 17.89 3.22 8.06
N GLY A 48 19.03 2.56 7.89
CA GLY A 48 19.82 2.58 6.65
C GLY A 48 19.09 1.94 5.48
N GLU A 49 18.53 0.76 5.68
CA GLU A 49 17.75 0.05 4.66
C GLU A 49 16.50 0.84 4.22
N LEU A 50 15.79 1.42 5.18
CA LEU A 50 14.63 2.27 4.89
C LEU A 50 15.02 3.52 4.08
N ALA A 51 16.16 4.13 4.39
CA ALA A 51 16.67 5.28 3.64
C ALA A 51 17.04 4.91 2.20
N VAL A 52 17.64 3.74 1.99
CA VAL A 52 17.95 3.20 0.65
C VAL A 52 16.67 2.93 -0.12
N ALA A 53 15.68 2.26 0.49
CA ALA A 53 14.40 1.97 -0.13
C ALA A 53 13.64 3.25 -0.53
N ARG A 54 13.64 4.28 0.33
CA ARG A 54 13.03 5.59 0.02
C ARG A 54 13.69 6.27 -1.17
N ARG A 55 15.02 6.23 -1.27
CA ARG A 55 15.75 6.80 -2.42
C ARG A 55 15.46 6.05 -3.71
N ALA A 56 15.44 4.72 -3.66
CA ALA A 56 15.09 3.89 -4.80
C ALA A 56 13.65 4.21 -5.27
N PHE A 57 12.70 4.28 -4.36
CA PHE A 57 11.32 4.64 -4.67
C PHE A 57 11.20 6.06 -5.25
N ALA A 58 11.89 7.04 -4.67
CA ALA A 58 11.89 8.42 -5.17
C ALA A 58 12.43 8.52 -6.59
N ARG A 59 13.45 7.70 -6.94
CA ARG A 59 13.97 7.60 -8.31
C ARG A 59 12.90 7.03 -9.26
N LEU A 60 12.29 5.92 -8.90
CA LEU A 60 11.23 5.27 -9.69
C LEU A 60 10.02 6.20 -9.89
N LEU A 61 9.59 6.88 -8.84
CA LEU A 61 8.53 7.90 -8.94
C LEU A 61 8.92 9.03 -9.90
N GLY A 62 10.15 9.54 -9.79
CA GLY A 62 10.66 10.57 -10.69
C GLY A 62 10.74 10.12 -12.15
N GLU A 63 11.05 8.86 -12.39
CA GLU A 63 11.07 8.23 -13.71
C GLU A 63 9.64 8.06 -14.26
N PHE A 64 8.75 7.49 -13.47
CA PHE A 64 7.32 7.36 -13.79
C PHE A 64 6.70 8.71 -14.18
N ARG A 65 6.94 9.75 -13.39
CA ARG A 65 6.36 11.09 -13.64
C ARG A 65 6.74 11.65 -15.02
N ARG A 66 7.89 11.28 -15.56
CA ARG A 66 8.40 11.74 -16.87
C ARG A 66 8.08 10.80 -18.03
N THR A 67 7.55 9.61 -17.72
CA THR A 67 7.28 8.57 -18.73
C THR A 67 5.83 8.61 -19.17
N PRO A 68 5.54 8.61 -20.47
CA PRO A 68 4.19 8.41 -20.98
C PRO A 68 3.78 6.95 -20.79
N VAL A 69 2.61 6.73 -20.19
CA VAL A 69 2.02 5.40 -19.99
C VAL A 69 0.68 5.30 -20.69
N LEU A 70 0.22 4.09 -20.95
CA LEU A 70 -1.08 3.83 -21.56
C LEU A 70 -2.14 3.77 -20.47
N VAL A 71 -3.19 4.56 -20.61
CA VAL A 71 -4.32 4.59 -19.69
C VAL A 71 -5.57 4.15 -20.44
N PRO A 72 -6.15 3.00 -20.12
CA PRO A 72 -7.38 2.54 -20.73
C PRO A 72 -8.58 3.37 -20.33
N PHE A 73 -9.55 3.41 -21.23
CA PHE A 73 -10.85 4.03 -21.04
C PHE A 73 -11.95 3.03 -21.33
N ASP A 74 -13.05 3.17 -20.66
CA ASP A 74 -14.28 2.42 -20.94
C ASP A 74 -15.04 3.00 -22.15
N GLU A 75 -16.18 2.40 -22.45
CA GLU A 75 -17.03 2.82 -23.58
C GLU A 75 -17.67 4.23 -23.37
N HIS A 76 -17.62 4.73 -22.13
CA HIS A 76 -18.16 6.04 -21.75
C HIS A 76 -17.06 7.11 -21.63
N ASP A 77 -15.86 6.83 -22.15
CA ASP A 77 -14.67 7.69 -21.98
C ASP A 77 -14.25 7.93 -20.51
N SER A 78 -14.68 7.04 -19.62
CA SER A 78 -14.26 7.04 -18.22
C SER A 78 -12.95 6.26 -18.04
N LEU A 79 -12.12 6.72 -17.09
CA LEU A 79 -10.88 6.04 -16.75
C LEU A 79 -11.14 4.61 -16.25
N TRP A 80 -10.35 3.67 -16.72
CA TRP A 80 -10.38 2.32 -16.18
C TRP A 80 -9.76 2.29 -14.79
N THR A 81 -10.58 2.03 -13.79
CA THR A 81 -10.17 2.01 -12.39
C THR A 81 -10.53 0.70 -11.71
N ALA A 82 -9.78 0.35 -10.67
CA ALA A 82 -10.07 -0.76 -9.76
C ALA A 82 -10.13 -0.25 -8.32
N ASP A 83 -11.04 -0.79 -7.52
CA ASP A 83 -11.13 -0.46 -6.10
C ASP A 83 -10.44 -1.56 -5.28
N LEU A 84 -9.48 -1.19 -4.45
CA LEU A 84 -8.77 -2.11 -3.56
C LEU A 84 -8.47 -1.41 -2.24
N ASN A 85 -8.89 -2.02 -1.12
CA ASN A 85 -8.64 -1.52 0.25
C ASN A 85 -9.09 -0.07 0.48
N GLY A 86 -10.22 0.33 -0.10
CA GLY A 86 -10.76 1.68 0.05
C GLY A 86 -10.05 2.75 -0.78
N VAL A 87 -9.09 2.36 -1.62
CA VAL A 87 -8.40 3.23 -2.56
C VAL A 87 -8.85 2.88 -3.98
N ARG A 88 -9.15 3.91 -4.77
CA ARG A 88 -9.45 3.78 -6.20
C ARG A 88 -8.19 3.92 -7.02
N TRP A 89 -7.85 2.90 -7.78
CA TRP A 89 -6.63 2.83 -8.56
C TRP A 89 -6.90 3.06 -10.04
N ILE A 90 -6.27 4.08 -10.63
CA ILE A 90 -6.23 4.22 -12.09
C ILE A 90 -5.26 3.17 -12.60
N CYS A 91 -5.74 2.25 -13.45
CA CYS A 91 -4.89 1.29 -14.11
C CYS A 91 -4.12 1.96 -15.25
N ALA A 92 -2.80 1.83 -15.23
CA ALA A 92 -1.91 2.33 -16.27
C ALA A 92 -0.94 1.22 -16.70
N PHE A 93 -0.45 1.29 -17.93
CA PHE A 93 0.42 0.26 -18.49
C PHE A 93 1.62 0.93 -19.18
N SER A 94 2.79 0.33 -19.01
CA SER A 94 4.03 0.81 -19.61
C SER A 94 3.98 0.76 -21.14
N ASP A 95 3.39 -0.30 -21.69
CA ASP A 95 3.26 -0.53 -23.10
C ASP A 95 2.01 -1.37 -23.46
N GLU A 96 1.83 -1.63 -24.75
CA GLU A 96 0.68 -2.40 -25.25
C GLU A 96 0.77 -3.88 -24.87
N GLU A 97 1.95 -4.41 -24.64
CA GLU A 97 2.16 -5.78 -24.23
C GLU A 97 1.70 -5.99 -22.78
N ALA A 98 2.03 -5.05 -21.89
CA ALA A 98 1.54 -5.05 -20.51
C ALA A 98 0.01 -4.96 -20.45
N LEU A 99 -0.59 -4.10 -21.26
CA LEU A 99 -2.04 -4.00 -21.39
C LEU A 99 -2.66 -5.30 -21.94
N ALA A 100 -2.03 -5.94 -22.94
CA ALA A 100 -2.50 -7.20 -23.50
C ALA A 100 -2.43 -8.35 -22.48
N ARG A 101 -1.36 -8.42 -21.67
CA ARG A 101 -1.24 -9.40 -20.57
C ARG A 101 -2.36 -9.21 -19.55
N PHE A 102 -2.65 -7.98 -19.18
CA PHE A 102 -3.75 -7.66 -18.29
C PHE A 102 -5.11 -8.08 -18.86
N ALA A 103 -5.39 -7.76 -20.13
CA ALA A 103 -6.62 -8.17 -20.83
C ALA A 103 -6.77 -9.69 -20.89
N LEU A 104 -5.67 -10.41 -21.15
CA LEU A 104 -5.63 -11.87 -21.17
C LEU A 104 -5.96 -12.45 -19.78
N ALA A 105 -5.34 -11.94 -18.73
CA ALA A 105 -5.57 -12.39 -17.35
C ALA A 105 -7.03 -12.21 -16.92
N ARG A 106 -7.73 -11.21 -17.47
CA ARG A 106 -9.16 -10.96 -17.23
C ARG A 106 -10.10 -11.74 -18.14
N GLY A 107 -9.57 -12.46 -19.12
CA GLY A 107 -10.38 -13.13 -20.13
C GLY A 107 -11.04 -12.20 -21.15
N GLU A 108 -10.61 -10.95 -21.22
CA GLU A 108 -11.17 -9.89 -22.05
C GLU A 108 -10.40 -9.70 -23.38
N THR A 109 -9.87 -10.77 -23.95
CA THR A 109 -9.04 -10.75 -25.16
C THR A 109 -9.78 -10.33 -26.43
N ARG A 110 -11.11 -10.40 -26.44
CA ARG A 110 -11.95 -10.00 -27.58
C ARG A 110 -12.39 -8.54 -27.51
N ARG A 111 -12.13 -7.87 -26.40
CA ARG A 111 -12.46 -6.47 -26.20
C ARG A 111 -11.42 -5.60 -26.88
N GLU A 112 -11.86 -4.60 -27.65
CA GLU A 112 -10.99 -3.54 -28.11
C GLU A 112 -10.75 -2.56 -26.94
N TRP A 113 -9.49 -2.47 -26.50
CA TRP A 113 -9.08 -1.58 -25.43
C TRP A 113 -8.72 -0.22 -26.00
N LYS A 114 -9.55 0.77 -25.77
CA LYS A 114 -9.24 2.17 -26.07
C LYS A 114 -8.33 2.70 -24.98
N TYR A 115 -7.21 3.31 -25.35
CA TYR A 115 -6.28 3.91 -24.40
C TYR A 115 -5.74 5.24 -24.92
N ARG A 116 -5.24 6.04 -23.99
CA ARG A 116 -4.52 7.27 -24.30
C ARG A 116 -3.15 7.21 -23.64
N ARG A 117 -2.15 7.86 -24.30
CA ARG A 117 -0.83 8.04 -23.69
C ARG A 117 -0.87 9.29 -22.81
N VAL A 118 -0.56 9.11 -21.53
CA VAL A 118 -0.61 10.16 -20.50
C VAL A 118 0.70 10.13 -19.72
N LEU A 119 1.30 11.31 -19.48
CA LEU A 119 2.47 11.38 -18.59
C LEU A 119 2.10 10.96 -17.16
N GLY A 120 2.96 10.20 -16.49
CA GLY A 120 2.75 9.80 -15.10
C GLY A 120 2.52 10.99 -14.17
N ALA A 121 3.21 12.10 -14.38
CA ALA A 121 2.95 13.33 -13.63
C ALA A 121 1.51 13.81 -13.77
N ARG A 122 0.96 13.79 -15.00
CA ARG A 122 -0.43 14.19 -15.23
C ARG A 122 -1.43 13.25 -14.57
N LEU A 123 -1.11 11.96 -14.53
CA LEU A 123 -1.93 11.00 -13.79
C LEU A 123 -2.00 11.35 -12.31
N LEU A 124 -0.85 11.55 -11.68
CA LEU A 124 -0.77 11.79 -10.23
C LEU A 124 -1.28 13.19 -9.84
N ASP A 125 -0.95 14.23 -10.61
CA ASP A 125 -1.20 15.61 -10.21
C ASP A 125 -2.57 16.16 -10.70
N VAL A 126 -3.13 15.57 -11.76
CA VAL A 126 -4.36 16.06 -12.38
C VAL A 126 -5.48 15.04 -12.34
N MET A 127 -5.21 13.79 -12.72
CA MET A 127 -6.29 12.80 -12.88
C MET A 127 -6.67 12.15 -11.55
N VAL A 128 -5.72 11.79 -10.72
CA VAL A 128 -6.00 11.26 -9.37
C VAL A 128 -6.87 12.20 -8.54
N PRO A 129 -6.60 13.54 -8.49
CA PRO A 129 -7.48 14.46 -7.77
C PRO A 129 -8.92 14.55 -8.25
N THR A 130 -9.24 14.08 -9.45
CA THR A 130 -10.61 14.05 -9.95
C THR A 130 -11.41 12.80 -9.53
N LEU A 131 -10.75 11.82 -8.95
CA LEU A 131 -11.41 10.60 -8.47
C LEU A 131 -12.25 10.90 -7.22
N PRO A 132 -13.39 10.23 -7.06
CA PRO A 132 -14.15 10.31 -5.83
C PRO A 132 -13.45 9.49 -4.73
N GLY A 133 -12.97 10.19 -3.69
CA GLY A 133 -12.26 9.58 -2.56
C GLY A 133 -10.76 9.36 -2.80
N PRO A 134 -10.10 8.58 -1.94
CA PRO A 134 -8.68 8.30 -2.05
C PRO A 134 -8.34 7.59 -3.35
N GLY A 135 -7.42 8.15 -4.13
CA GLY A 135 -7.05 7.62 -5.43
C GLY A 135 -5.54 7.48 -5.62
N GLY A 136 -5.13 6.43 -6.34
CA GLY A 136 -3.74 6.16 -6.70
C GLY A 136 -3.61 5.67 -8.13
N VAL A 137 -2.39 5.30 -8.51
CA VAL A 137 -2.10 4.71 -9.83
C VAL A 137 -1.50 3.32 -9.64
N ALA A 138 -2.03 2.35 -10.36
CA ALA A 138 -1.48 1.01 -10.48
C ALA A 138 -0.85 0.87 -11.87
N LEU A 139 0.48 0.86 -11.93
CA LEU A 139 1.24 0.64 -13.16
C LEU A 139 1.43 -0.86 -13.35
N ASP A 140 1.17 -1.36 -14.56
CA ASP A 140 1.30 -2.75 -14.96
C ASP A 140 0.60 -3.74 -14.01
N ALA A 141 -0.62 -3.37 -13.60
CA ALA A 141 -1.42 -4.14 -12.68
C ALA A 141 -1.58 -5.60 -13.14
N GLY A 142 -1.32 -6.54 -12.22
CA GLY A 142 -1.39 -7.98 -12.51
C GLY A 142 -0.13 -8.58 -13.12
N SER A 143 0.96 -7.82 -13.21
CA SER A 143 2.29 -8.34 -13.56
C SER A 143 3.20 -8.39 -12.32
N ASP A 144 4.25 -9.22 -12.38
CA ASP A 144 5.26 -9.32 -11.31
C ASP A 144 6.05 -8.02 -11.14
N ASP A 145 6.17 -7.22 -12.20
CA ASP A 145 6.82 -5.91 -12.21
C ASP A 145 5.86 -4.75 -11.91
N GLY A 146 4.61 -5.07 -11.54
CA GLY A 146 3.58 -4.08 -11.24
C GLY A 146 3.96 -3.18 -10.07
N MET A 147 3.65 -1.87 -10.19
CA MET A 147 3.97 -0.87 -9.19
C MET A 147 2.75 -0.05 -8.78
N LEU A 148 2.64 0.21 -7.47
CA LEU A 148 1.58 1.05 -6.92
C LEU A 148 2.13 2.41 -6.50
N PHE A 149 1.44 3.47 -6.92
CA PHE A 149 1.65 4.84 -6.46
C PHE A 149 0.45 5.25 -5.60
N PRO A 150 0.53 5.03 -4.29
CA PRO A 150 -0.59 5.28 -3.37
C PRO A 150 -0.86 6.78 -3.19
N PRO A 151 -2.07 7.14 -2.67
CA PRO A 151 -2.45 8.53 -2.44
C PRO A 151 -1.81 9.10 -1.17
N VAL A 152 -0.50 9.11 -1.09
CA VAL A 152 0.25 9.66 0.05
C VAL A 152 1.02 10.91 -0.33
N ARG A 153 1.38 11.73 0.66
CA ARG A 153 2.18 12.94 0.47
C ARG A 153 3.49 12.63 -0.27
N GLY A 154 3.84 13.49 -1.18
CA GLY A 154 5.01 13.34 -2.04
C GLY A 154 4.80 12.48 -3.29
N ILE A 155 3.69 11.76 -3.38
CA ILE A 155 3.28 10.99 -4.58
C ILE A 155 2.17 11.73 -5.30
N VAL A 156 1.10 12.10 -4.59
CA VAL A 156 -0.02 12.90 -5.09
C VAL A 156 -0.02 14.28 -4.42
N PRO A 157 -0.79 15.26 -4.94
CA PRO A 157 -0.96 16.56 -4.28
C PRO A 157 -1.47 16.41 -2.83
N ASP A 158 -0.97 17.22 -1.93
CA ASP A 158 -1.30 17.15 -0.49
C ASP A 158 -2.80 17.25 -0.21
N ALA A 159 -3.54 17.94 -1.06
CA ALA A 159 -5.00 18.12 -0.93
C ALA A 159 -5.80 16.80 -1.05
N VAL A 160 -5.22 15.79 -1.70
CA VAL A 160 -5.86 14.47 -1.92
C VAL A 160 -5.05 13.32 -1.30
N ALA A 161 -3.95 13.64 -0.64
CA ALA A 161 -3.14 12.66 0.08
C ALA A 161 -3.86 12.21 1.35
N VAL A 162 -3.81 10.91 1.63
CA VAL A 162 -4.29 10.30 2.86
C VAL A 162 -3.13 9.73 3.65
N ASP A 163 -3.22 9.79 4.98
CA ASP A 163 -2.25 9.14 5.84
C ASP A 163 -2.63 7.65 5.96
N LEU A 164 -1.93 6.80 5.20
CA LEU A 164 -2.13 5.34 5.27
C LEU A 164 -1.56 4.72 6.56
N GLY A 165 -1.06 5.53 7.49
CA GLY A 165 -0.36 5.12 8.70
C GLY A 165 -1.16 5.16 10.00
N GLU A 166 -2.40 5.67 10.01
CA GLU A 166 -3.25 5.68 11.21
C GLU A 166 -4.55 4.90 10.98
N THR A 167 -4.44 3.58 10.90
CA THR A 167 -5.57 2.71 11.19
C THR A 167 -5.74 2.63 12.72
N GLY A 168 -6.63 3.44 13.27
CA GLY A 168 -7.21 3.17 14.56
C GLY A 168 -6.78 4.08 15.70
N SER A 169 -7.51 5.14 15.89
CA SER A 169 -8.01 5.58 17.20
C SER A 169 -9.00 6.74 16.99
N GLY A 170 -10.14 6.41 16.44
CA GLY A 170 -11.32 7.26 16.52
C GLY A 170 -11.89 7.18 17.93
N THR A 171 -11.25 7.78 18.91
CA THR A 171 -11.88 8.08 20.20
C THR A 171 -12.86 9.21 19.99
N GLY A 172 -14.13 8.85 19.86
CA GLY A 172 -15.23 9.78 19.91
C GLY A 172 -15.25 10.51 21.23
N ALA A 173 -14.77 11.72 21.24
CA ALA A 173 -15.11 12.67 22.31
C ALA A 173 -16.55 13.11 22.08
N ARG A 174 -17.47 12.48 22.78
CA ARG A 174 -18.79 13.04 23.06
C ARG A 174 -18.58 14.21 23.99
N ASP A 175 -18.73 15.41 23.47
CA ASP A 175 -18.92 16.58 24.30
C ASP A 175 -20.44 16.65 24.59
N ASP A 176 -20.77 16.10 25.75
CA ASP A 176 -22.08 16.19 26.37
C ASP A 176 -22.09 17.50 27.16
N ARG A 177 -22.63 18.53 26.57
CA ARG A 177 -22.93 19.76 27.30
C ARG A 177 -24.40 20.03 27.28
N ALA A 178 -25.09 19.24 28.09
CA ALA A 178 -26.39 19.63 28.60
C ALA A 178 -26.18 20.58 29.79
N GLY A 179 -26.96 21.65 29.87
CA GLY A 179 -27.04 22.37 31.11
C GLY A 179 -27.57 23.78 30.99
N SER A 180 -28.83 23.94 31.34
CA SER A 180 -29.57 25.06 31.89
C SER A 180 -30.22 26.01 30.95
#